data_dfa7d696139d46d02d3568680adaa12a
#
_entry.id   dfa7d696139d46d02d3568680adaa12a
#
_cell.length_a   1.000
_cell.length_b   1.000
_cell.length_c   1.000
_cell.angle_alpha   90.00
_cell.angle_beta   90.00
_cell.angle_gamma   90.00
#
_symmetry.space_group_name_H-M   'P 1'
#
loop_
_entity.id
_entity.type
_entity.pdbx_description
1 polymer ?
#
loop_
_entity_poly.entity_id
_entity_poly.type
_entity_poly.pdbx_seq_one_letter_code
_entity_poly.pdbx_strand_id
1 'polypeptide(L)'
;FSRWTPIDRRTMSISVFDIFKIGIGPSSSHTMGPMRAARQFVVDLDQRSVLQQVARVGIQLYGSLALTGRGHCTDMAVLFGLEGADPETLDVACVEDRLASIRDNGRLHLAGGPLIEFDEAMDLLFHVDQILPRHPNGMRFEALDDGGEVLERREYYSVGGGFVINQDEAAQDRIVKDSTVLPYSFNTGDELLEQCSRNDMRIAQI
;
A
#
# COMPACT_ATOMS: atom_id res chain seq x y z
N PHE A 1 -39.78 -16.22 -7.51
CA PHE A 1 -39.62 -14.77 -7.23
C PHE A 1 -38.72 -14.64 -6.00
N SER A 2 -37.39 -14.55 -6.20
CA SER A 2 -36.43 -14.30 -5.13
C SER A 2 -36.46 -12.82 -4.78
N ARG A 3 -36.79 -12.52 -3.53
CA ARG A 3 -36.68 -11.15 -2.99
C ARG A 3 -35.22 -10.71 -3.01
N TRP A 4 -34.93 -9.71 -3.78
CA TRP A 4 -33.71 -8.93 -3.63
C TRP A 4 -33.75 -8.21 -2.27
N THR A 5 -32.90 -8.61 -1.35
CA THR A 5 -32.59 -7.80 -0.17
C THR A 5 -31.81 -6.59 -0.65
N PRO A 6 -32.19 -5.36 -0.25
CA PRO A 6 -31.39 -4.18 -0.57
C PRO A 6 -30.02 -4.33 0.10
N ILE A 7 -28.96 -4.25 -0.70
CA ILE A 7 -27.59 -4.07 -0.19
C ILE A 7 -27.63 -2.74 0.59
N ASP A 8 -27.26 -2.79 1.86
CA ASP A 8 -27.08 -1.61 2.69
C ASP A 8 -25.99 -0.72 2.07
N ARG A 9 -26.42 0.20 1.22
CA ARG A 9 -25.56 1.22 0.58
C ARG A 9 -25.19 2.27 1.60
N ARG A 10 -24.41 1.92 2.59
CA ARG A 10 -23.62 2.90 3.31
C ARG A 10 -22.47 3.31 2.40
N THR A 11 -22.79 4.21 1.50
CA THR A 11 -21.87 4.80 0.54
C THR A 11 -20.72 5.46 1.29
N MET A 12 -19.51 5.00 1.00
CA MET A 12 -18.29 5.65 1.48
C MET A 12 -18.13 6.94 0.71
N SER A 13 -18.19 8.06 1.40
CA SER A 13 -17.76 9.35 0.85
C SER A 13 -16.26 9.32 0.71
N ILE A 14 -15.74 9.40 -0.52
CA ILE A 14 -14.32 9.58 -0.80
C ILE A 14 -14.10 11.05 -0.99
N SER A 15 -13.22 11.65 -0.18
CA SER A 15 -12.83 13.05 -0.34
C SER A 15 -12.10 13.27 -1.65
N VAL A 16 -12.26 14.42 -2.27
CA VAL A 16 -11.44 14.82 -3.42
C VAL A 16 -9.94 14.79 -3.09
N PHE A 17 -9.58 15.08 -1.84
CA PHE A 17 -8.19 14.97 -1.36
C PHE A 17 -7.69 13.54 -1.21
N ASP A 18 -8.59 12.55 -1.15
CA ASP A 18 -8.20 11.12 -1.18
C ASP A 18 -7.91 10.63 -2.60
N ILE A 19 -8.53 11.27 -3.61
CA ILE A 19 -8.34 10.95 -5.02
C ILE A 19 -7.02 11.53 -5.54
N PHE A 20 -6.66 12.74 -5.08
CA PHE A 20 -5.43 13.44 -5.48
C PHE A 20 -4.39 13.31 -4.37
N LYS A 21 -3.48 12.35 -4.52
CA LYS A 21 -2.34 12.17 -3.61
C LYS A 21 -1.08 12.73 -4.24
N ILE A 22 -0.33 13.50 -3.45
CA ILE A 22 1.06 13.84 -3.79
C ILE A 22 1.91 12.65 -3.39
N GLY A 23 2.81 12.22 -4.27
CA GLY A 23 3.69 11.11 -3.95
C GLY A 23 4.60 10.76 -5.12
N ILE A 24 5.59 9.93 -4.84
CA ILE A 24 6.57 9.47 -5.82
C ILE A 24 5.96 8.46 -6.80
N GLY A 25 6.50 8.48 -8.02
CA GLY A 25 6.26 7.49 -9.05
C GLY A 25 5.02 7.74 -9.90
N PRO A 26 4.86 6.96 -10.99
CA PRO A 26 3.83 7.19 -11.99
C PRO A 26 2.44 6.65 -11.58
N SER A 27 2.34 5.89 -10.48
CA SER A 27 1.12 5.17 -10.13
C SER A 27 0.85 5.12 -8.62
N SER A 28 -0.34 5.55 -8.20
CA SER A 28 -0.75 5.41 -6.80
C SER A 28 -0.89 3.93 -6.37
N SER A 29 -1.41 3.06 -7.23
CA SER A 29 -1.63 1.66 -6.91
C SER A 29 -0.40 0.76 -7.10
N HIS A 30 0.55 1.13 -7.98
CA HIS A 30 1.72 0.30 -8.30
C HIS A 30 3.04 0.86 -7.75
N THR A 31 3.04 2.09 -7.24
CA THR A 31 4.22 2.71 -6.59
C THR A 31 3.92 3.05 -5.14
N MET A 32 3.01 4.01 -4.89
CA MET A 32 2.73 4.49 -3.54
C MET A 32 2.15 3.41 -2.63
N GLY A 33 1.20 2.62 -3.12
CA GLY A 33 0.60 1.50 -2.38
C GLY A 33 1.63 0.46 -1.95
N PRO A 34 2.43 -0.11 -2.86
CA PRO A 34 3.52 -1.02 -2.50
C PRO A 34 4.55 -0.45 -1.53
N MET A 35 4.93 0.82 -1.66
CA MET A 35 5.82 1.49 -0.69
C MET A 35 5.21 1.53 0.71
N ARG A 36 3.95 1.93 0.81
CA ARG A 36 3.22 1.94 2.10
C ARG A 36 3.05 0.56 2.70
N ALA A 37 2.76 -0.45 1.88
CA ALA A 37 2.64 -1.84 2.33
C ALA A 37 3.95 -2.36 2.92
N ALA A 38 5.06 -2.12 2.22
CA ALA A 38 6.39 -2.51 2.68
C ALA A 38 6.79 -1.81 3.99
N ARG A 39 6.50 -0.51 4.09
CA ARG A 39 6.70 0.24 5.33
C ARG A 39 5.84 -0.29 6.47
N GLN A 40 4.56 -0.59 6.21
CA GLN A 40 3.65 -1.15 7.21
C GLN A 40 4.15 -2.50 7.70
N PHE A 41 4.68 -3.34 6.82
CA PHE A 41 5.26 -4.63 7.21
C PHE A 41 6.39 -4.47 8.23
N VAL A 42 7.31 -3.52 8.03
CA VAL A 42 8.39 -3.25 9.00
C VAL A 42 7.83 -2.73 10.33
N VAL A 43 6.82 -1.87 10.31
CA VAL A 43 6.13 -1.40 11.51
C VAL A 43 5.47 -2.58 12.26
N ASP A 44 4.84 -3.49 11.53
CA ASP A 44 4.21 -4.67 12.13
C ASP A 44 5.25 -5.61 12.78
N LEU A 45 6.44 -5.76 12.17
CA LEU A 45 7.56 -6.53 12.76
C LEU A 45 8.07 -5.90 14.06
N ASP A 46 8.19 -4.57 14.10
CA ASP A 46 8.63 -3.84 15.29
C ASP A 46 7.61 -3.96 16.42
N GLN A 47 6.32 -3.76 16.14
CA GLN A 47 5.23 -3.94 17.10
C GLN A 47 5.17 -5.35 17.70
N ARG A 48 5.59 -6.36 16.95
CA ARG A 48 5.70 -7.74 17.41
C ARG A 48 7.02 -8.06 18.09
N SER A 49 7.93 -7.09 18.17
CA SER A 49 9.26 -7.24 18.79
C SER A 49 10.13 -8.31 18.11
N VAL A 50 9.93 -8.56 16.81
CA VAL A 50 10.72 -9.50 16.01
C VAL A 50 11.66 -8.82 15.01
N LEU A 51 11.53 -7.52 14.78
CA LEU A 51 12.28 -6.76 13.78
C LEU A 51 13.81 -6.94 13.91
N GLN A 52 14.33 -6.95 15.13
CA GLN A 52 15.77 -7.09 15.37
C GLN A 52 16.31 -8.50 15.11
N GLN A 53 15.44 -9.48 14.93
CA GLN A 53 15.80 -10.88 14.64
C GLN A 53 15.79 -11.17 13.13
N VAL A 54 15.35 -10.20 12.31
CA VAL A 54 15.24 -10.40 10.87
C VAL A 54 16.63 -10.39 10.24
N ALA A 55 16.96 -11.48 9.57
CA ALA A 55 18.19 -11.64 8.79
C ALA A 55 17.94 -11.53 7.27
N ARG A 56 16.72 -11.83 6.81
CA ARG A 56 16.34 -11.77 5.40
C ARG A 56 14.88 -11.39 5.23
N VAL A 57 14.55 -10.69 4.14
CA VAL A 57 13.16 -10.39 3.75
C VAL A 57 12.91 -10.85 2.33
N GLY A 58 11.92 -11.75 2.15
CA GLY A 58 11.39 -12.14 0.85
C GLY A 58 10.20 -11.28 0.47
N ILE A 59 10.17 -10.80 -0.76
CA ILE A 59 9.12 -9.97 -1.34
C ILE A 59 8.53 -10.69 -2.54
N GLN A 60 7.24 -10.90 -2.56
CA GLN A 60 6.55 -11.59 -3.64
C GLN A 60 5.41 -10.70 -4.15
N LEU A 61 5.50 -10.34 -5.43
CA LEU A 61 4.51 -9.53 -6.13
C LEU A 61 3.64 -10.41 -7.01
N TYR A 62 2.33 -10.14 -7.05
CA TYR A 62 1.35 -10.97 -7.73
C TYR A 62 0.47 -10.15 -8.68
N GLY A 63 -0.11 -10.84 -9.68
CA GLY A 63 -1.10 -10.29 -10.60
C GLY A 63 -0.62 -9.03 -11.32
N SER A 64 -1.37 -7.94 -11.23
CA SER A 64 -1.04 -6.70 -11.93
C SER A 64 0.27 -6.07 -11.44
N LEU A 65 0.61 -6.19 -10.14
CA LEU A 65 1.90 -5.73 -9.61
C LEU A 65 3.08 -6.50 -10.20
N ALA A 66 2.92 -7.81 -10.47
CA ALA A 66 3.94 -8.60 -11.12
C ALA A 66 4.07 -8.29 -12.62
N LEU A 67 2.93 -8.14 -13.31
CA LEU A 67 2.90 -7.92 -14.76
C LEU A 67 3.46 -6.56 -15.19
N THR A 68 3.15 -5.51 -14.45
CA THR A 68 3.46 -4.12 -14.83
C THR A 68 4.38 -3.39 -13.85
N GLY A 69 4.72 -4.04 -12.73
CA GLY A 69 5.39 -3.41 -11.60
C GLY A 69 6.73 -2.76 -11.93
N ARG A 70 7.57 -3.41 -12.74
CA ARG A 70 8.86 -2.84 -13.17
C ARG A 70 8.68 -1.52 -13.93
N GLY A 71 7.67 -1.42 -14.81
CA GLY A 71 7.35 -0.19 -15.53
C GLY A 71 6.76 0.92 -14.65
N HIS A 72 6.28 0.57 -13.47
CA HIS A 72 5.73 1.50 -12.47
C HIS A 72 6.64 1.69 -11.24
N CYS A 73 7.90 1.27 -11.32
CA CYS A 73 8.87 1.37 -10.23
C CYS A 73 8.41 0.69 -8.93
N THR A 74 7.66 -0.42 -9.03
CA THR A 74 7.18 -1.16 -7.85
C THR A 74 8.35 -1.81 -7.10
N ASP A 75 9.38 -2.28 -7.80
CA ASP A 75 10.64 -2.79 -7.25
C ASP A 75 11.31 -1.76 -6.32
N MET A 76 11.55 -0.58 -6.84
CA MET A 76 12.09 0.55 -6.06
C MET A 76 11.17 0.89 -4.87
N ALA A 77 9.88 0.94 -5.10
CA ALA A 77 8.91 1.35 -4.09
C ALA A 77 8.90 0.41 -2.87
N VAL A 78 8.94 -0.91 -3.09
CA VAL A 78 8.96 -1.87 -1.96
C VAL A 78 10.27 -1.81 -1.19
N LEU A 79 11.42 -1.63 -1.85
CA LEU A 79 12.71 -1.49 -1.18
C LEU A 79 12.74 -0.27 -0.28
N PHE A 80 12.34 0.88 -0.78
CA PHE A 80 12.31 2.11 0.01
C PHE A 80 11.26 2.08 1.12
N GLY A 81 10.12 1.41 0.89
CA GLY A 81 9.14 1.18 1.94
C GLY A 81 9.70 0.35 3.09
N LEU A 82 10.47 -0.71 2.81
CA LEU A 82 11.18 -1.49 3.84
C LEU A 82 12.23 -0.65 4.60
N GLU A 83 12.88 0.31 3.93
CA GLU A 83 13.76 1.29 4.58
C GLU A 83 13.00 2.40 5.33
N GLY A 84 11.67 2.37 5.34
CA GLY A 84 10.82 3.30 6.10
C GLY A 84 10.43 4.57 5.34
N ALA A 85 10.75 4.66 4.04
CA ALA A 85 10.37 5.82 3.25
C ALA A 85 8.84 5.96 3.14
N ASP A 86 8.40 7.22 3.09
CA ASP A 86 7.01 7.58 2.84
C ASP A 86 6.90 8.17 1.44
N PRO A 87 5.93 7.72 0.61
CA PRO A 87 5.79 8.18 -0.77
C PRO A 87 5.52 9.69 -0.90
N GLU A 88 5.02 10.34 0.14
CA GLU A 88 4.69 11.78 0.12
C GLU A 88 5.90 12.65 0.47
N THR A 89 6.87 12.12 1.21
CA THR A 89 8.00 12.89 1.75
C THR A 89 9.37 12.43 1.27
N LEU A 90 9.42 11.35 0.46
CA LEU A 90 10.68 10.84 -0.07
C LEU A 90 11.39 11.89 -0.94
N ASP A 91 12.66 12.15 -0.63
CA ASP A 91 13.51 13.02 -1.45
C ASP A 91 13.85 12.33 -2.78
N VAL A 92 13.30 12.84 -3.86
CA VAL A 92 13.47 12.30 -5.21
C VAL A 92 14.92 12.37 -5.68
N ALA A 93 15.69 13.35 -5.18
CA ALA A 93 17.07 13.56 -5.62
C ALA A 93 18.02 12.41 -5.20
N CYS A 94 17.70 11.69 -4.12
CA CYS A 94 18.53 10.60 -3.63
C CYS A 94 18.08 9.19 -4.10
N VAL A 95 17.01 9.10 -4.88
CA VAL A 95 16.40 7.81 -5.24
C VAL A 95 17.33 6.93 -6.08
N GLU A 96 17.93 7.48 -7.13
CA GLU A 96 18.78 6.71 -8.04
C GLU A 96 20.04 6.20 -7.34
N ASP A 97 20.74 7.07 -6.60
CA ASP A 97 21.95 6.70 -5.88
C ASP A 97 21.69 5.66 -4.79
N ARG A 98 20.58 5.81 -4.07
CA ARG A 98 20.22 4.89 -3.00
C ARG A 98 19.83 3.52 -3.54
N LEU A 99 19.04 3.47 -4.63
CA LEU A 99 18.68 2.24 -5.30
C LEU A 99 19.91 1.50 -5.86
N ALA A 100 20.82 2.23 -6.49
CA ALA A 100 22.11 1.70 -6.94
C ALA A 100 22.91 1.14 -5.76
N SER A 101 22.98 1.87 -4.65
CA SER A 101 23.68 1.41 -3.45
C SER A 101 23.12 0.09 -2.88
N ILE A 102 21.79 -0.08 -2.84
CA ILE A 102 21.18 -1.35 -2.39
C ILE A 102 21.58 -2.48 -3.33
N ARG A 103 21.50 -2.26 -4.64
CA ARG A 103 21.79 -3.28 -5.67
C ARG A 103 23.26 -3.65 -5.73
N ASP A 104 24.15 -2.68 -5.67
CA ASP A 104 25.59 -2.88 -5.78
C ASP A 104 26.19 -3.53 -4.52
N ASN A 105 25.69 -3.15 -3.35
CA ASN A 105 26.18 -3.68 -2.08
C ASN A 105 25.47 -4.97 -1.65
N GLY A 106 24.32 -5.33 -2.27
CA GLY A 106 23.51 -6.46 -1.86
C GLY A 106 23.01 -6.37 -0.42
N ARG A 107 22.66 -5.15 0.02
CA ARG A 107 22.24 -4.89 1.41
C ARG A 107 21.09 -3.92 1.49
N LEU A 108 20.17 -4.20 2.41
CA LEU A 108 18.98 -3.40 2.67
C LEU A 108 18.91 -3.07 4.17
N HIS A 109 18.70 -1.81 4.51
CA HIS A 109 18.53 -1.37 5.89
C HIS A 109 17.04 -1.29 6.24
N LEU A 110 16.54 -2.18 7.08
CA LEU A 110 15.16 -2.12 7.55
C LEU A 110 14.97 -0.90 8.48
N ALA A 111 13.85 -0.19 8.33
CA ALA A 111 13.56 1.00 9.13
C ALA A 111 13.51 0.70 10.63
N GLY A 112 14.44 1.30 11.39
CA GLY A 112 14.58 1.04 12.83
C GLY A 112 15.14 -0.35 13.18
N GLY A 113 15.49 -1.15 12.17
CA GLY A 113 15.94 -2.52 12.29
C GLY A 113 17.38 -2.76 11.83
N PRO A 114 17.73 -4.01 11.55
CA PRO A 114 19.07 -4.40 11.12
C PRO A 114 19.34 -4.01 9.65
N LEU A 115 20.65 -3.99 9.32
CA LEU A 115 21.13 -4.07 7.95
C LEU A 115 21.18 -5.55 7.56
N ILE A 116 20.37 -5.95 6.59
CA ILE A 116 20.24 -7.33 6.14
C ILE A 116 20.91 -7.55 4.78
N GLU A 117 21.26 -8.79 4.45
CA GLU A 117 21.63 -9.17 3.10
C GLU A 117 20.38 -9.17 2.21
N PHE A 118 20.54 -8.72 0.96
CA PHE A 118 19.46 -8.63 0.00
C PHE A 118 19.95 -8.93 -1.41
N ASP A 119 19.40 -9.96 -2.03
CA ASP A 119 19.61 -10.30 -3.43
C ASP A 119 18.31 -10.09 -4.20
N GLU A 120 18.23 -9.01 -5.01
CA GLU A 120 17.00 -8.67 -5.73
C GLU A 120 16.49 -9.82 -6.60
N ALA A 121 17.38 -10.67 -7.15
CA ALA A 121 16.97 -11.79 -8.00
C ALA A 121 16.33 -12.93 -7.19
N MET A 122 16.71 -13.08 -5.93
CA MET A 122 16.23 -14.15 -5.06
C MET A 122 15.14 -13.67 -4.09
N ASP A 123 15.21 -12.42 -3.67
CA ASP A 123 14.36 -11.86 -2.61
C ASP A 123 13.19 -11.04 -3.13
N LEU A 124 13.18 -10.63 -4.42
CA LEU A 124 12.09 -9.90 -5.03
C LEU A 124 11.52 -10.66 -6.24
N LEU A 125 10.49 -11.43 -6.01
CA LEU A 125 9.90 -12.32 -7.00
C LEU A 125 8.62 -11.74 -7.62
N PHE A 126 8.49 -11.88 -8.93
CA PHE A 126 7.34 -11.43 -9.72
C PHE A 126 6.56 -12.66 -10.22
N HIS A 127 5.44 -12.97 -9.56
CA HIS A 127 4.56 -14.10 -9.92
C HIS A 127 3.51 -13.66 -10.94
N VAL A 128 3.92 -13.58 -12.21
CA VAL A 128 3.07 -13.07 -13.30
C VAL A 128 1.86 -13.94 -13.60
N ASP A 129 1.93 -15.24 -13.28
CA ASP A 129 0.88 -16.24 -13.55
C ASP A 129 -0.03 -16.50 -12.34
N GLN A 130 0.17 -15.76 -11.23
CA GLN A 130 -0.52 -15.98 -9.99
C GLN A 130 -1.21 -14.69 -9.51
N ILE A 131 -2.38 -14.85 -8.91
CA ILE A 131 -3.14 -13.75 -8.30
C ILE A 131 -3.50 -14.18 -6.88
N LEU A 132 -3.31 -13.30 -5.91
CA LEU A 132 -3.78 -13.54 -4.55
C LEU A 132 -5.32 -13.38 -4.49
N PRO A 133 -6.01 -14.14 -3.62
CA PRO A 133 -7.47 -14.30 -3.71
C PRO A 133 -8.31 -13.03 -3.52
N ARG A 134 -7.76 -12.00 -2.87
CA ARG A 134 -8.52 -10.81 -2.46
C ARG A 134 -8.52 -9.67 -3.49
N HIS A 135 -7.37 -9.45 -4.14
CA HIS A 135 -7.22 -8.35 -5.11
C HIS A 135 -6.06 -8.63 -6.07
N PRO A 136 -6.14 -8.20 -7.37
CA PRO A 136 -5.08 -8.42 -8.35
C PRO A 136 -3.77 -7.67 -8.05
N ASN A 137 -3.79 -6.61 -7.22
CA ASN A 137 -2.58 -5.91 -6.77
C ASN A 137 -2.13 -6.47 -5.42
N GLY A 138 -1.90 -7.77 -5.35
CA GLY A 138 -1.45 -8.44 -4.14
C GLY A 138 0.06 -8.49 -4.00
N MET A 139 0.54 -8.44 -2.77
CA MET A 139 1.94 -8.64 -2.43
C MET A 139 2.05 -9.40 -1.12
N ARG A 140 3.11 -10.19 -0.98
CA ARG A 140 3.43 -10.93 0.24
C ARG A 140 4.84 -10.59 0.66
N PHE A 141 5.01 -10.34 1.95
CA PHE A 141 6.31 -10.17 2.58
C PHE A 141 6.53 -11.28 3.60
N GLU A 142 7.77 -11.75 3.66
CA GLU A 142 8.22 -12.78 4.60
C GLU A 142 9.49 -12.30 5.28
N ALA A 143 9.51 -12.25 6.60
CA ALA A 143 10.71 -12.00 7.39
C ALA A 143 11.25 -13.34 7.90
N LEU A 144 12.53 -13.58 7.70
CA LEU A 144 13.22 -14.80 8.13
C LEU A 144 14.34 -14.43 9.10
N ASP A 145 14.62 -15.33 10.03
CA ASP A 145 15.77 -15.25 10.92
C ASP A 145 17.05 -15.77 10.24
N ASP A 146 18.16 -15.77 10.98
CA ASP A 146 19.48 -16.27 10.51
C ASP A 146 19.47 -17.78 10.22
N GLY A 147 18.56 -18.53 10.82
CA GLY A 147 18.34 -19.96 10.55
C GLY A 147 17.47 -20.24 9.33
N GLY A 148 16.86 -19.20 8.73
CA GLY A 148 15.92 -19.31 7.63
C GLY A 148 14.48 -19.66 8.08
N GLU A 149 14.20 -19.62 9.37
CA GLU A 149 12.84 -19.80 9.88
C GLU A 149 12.00 -18.53 9.67
N VAL A 150 10.73 -18.73 9.31
CA VAL A 150 9.82 -17.61 9.07
C VAL A 150 9.35 -17.01 10.39
N LEU A 151 9.81 -15.80 10.68
CA LEU A 151 9.37 -15.01 11.83
C LEU A 151 7.97 -14.42 11.64
N GLU A 152 7.69 -13.91 10.43
CA GLU A 152 6.40 -13.33 10.09
C GLU A 152 6.17 -13.42 8.58
N ARG A 153 4.91 -13.64 8.20
CA ARG A 153 4.42 -13.60 6.81
C ARG A 153 3.15 -12.80 6.74
N ARG A 154 3.10 -11.81 5.83
CA ARG A 154 1.94 -10.93 5.67
C ARG A 154 1.59 -10.71 4.20
N GLU A 155 0.31 -10.65 3.92
CA GLU A 155 -0.24 -10.24 2.64
C GLU A 155 -0.85 -8.84 2.74
N TYR A 156 -0.57 -8.04 1.72
CA TYR A 156 -1.13 -6.70 1.56
C TYR A 156 -1.68 -6.54 0.15
N TYR A 157 -2.65 -5.65 0.02
CA TYR A 157 -3.32 -5.39 -1.23
C TYR A 157 -3.40 -3.89 -1.48
N SER A 158 -2.91 -3.44 -2.64
CA SER A 158 -3.03 -2.04 -3.06
C SER A 158 -4.35 -1.83 -3.80
N VAL A 159 -5.33 -1.23 -3.14
CA VAL A 159 -6.71 -1.14 -3.64
C VAL A 159 -7.00 0.15 -4.45
N GLY A 160 -5.97 0.90 -4.80
CA GLY A 160 -6.07 2.17 -5.54
C GLY A 160 -5.98 3.40 -4.62
N GLY A 161 -5.79 4.58 -5.21
CA GLY A 161 -5.61 5.82 -4.43
C GLY A 161 -4.44 5.83 -3.45
N GLY A 162 -3.51 4.86 -3.55
CA GLY A 162 -2.45 4.65 -2.57
C GLY A 162 -2.92 4.00 -1.27
N PHE A 163 -4.16 3.52 -1.19
CA PHE A 163 -4.66 2.76 -0.05
C PHE A 163 -4.13 1.34 -0.06
N VAL A 164 -3.81 0.86 1.13
CA VAL A 164 -3.33 -0.50 1.37
C VAL A 164 -4.19 -1.12 2.45
N ILE A 165 -4.59 -2.36 2.24
CA ILE A 165 -5.25 -3.19 3.23
C ILE A 165 -4.43 -4.46 3.45
N ASN A 166 -4.34 -4.93 4.68
CA ASN A 166 -3.73 -6.21 5.00
C ASN A 166 -4.75 -7.36 4.85
N GLN A 167 -4.28 -8.61 4.98
CA GLN A 167 -5.11 -9.79 4.82
C GLN A 167 -6.30 -9.84 5.80
N ASP A 168 -6.15 -9.32 7.02
CA ASP A 168 -7.16 -9.35 8.07
C ASP A 168 -8.25 -8.30 7.79
N GLU A 169 -7.85 -7.10 7.34
CA GLU A 169 -8.75 -6.04 6.89
C GLU A 169 -9.49 -6.44 5.62
N ALA A 170 -8.79 -7.07 4.66
CA ALA A 170 -9.40 -7.62 3.45
C ALA A 170 -10.42 -8.73 3.74
N ALA A 171 -10.24 -9.48 4.83
CA ALA A 171 -11.19 -10.50 5.28
C ALA A 171 -12.46 -9.89 5.89
N GLN A 172 -12.36 -8.67 6.45
CA GLN A 172 -13.46 -7.98 7.11
C GLN A 172 -14.22 -7.01 6.20
N ASP A 173 -13.84 -6.89 4.92
CA ASP A 173 -14.36 -5.91 3.97
C ASP A 173 -14.28 -4.45 4.51
N ARG A 174 -13.28 -4.19 5.35
CA ARG A 174 -13.06 -2.90 5.99
C ARG A 174 -12.05 -2.07 5.18
N ILE A 175 -12.58 -1.19 4.36
CA ILE A 175 -11.83 0.00 3.96
C ILE A 175 -11.80 0.93 5.19
N VAL A 176 -10.62 1.28 5.65
CA VAL A 176 -10.47 2.25 6.77
C VAL A 176 -11.17 3.53 6.35
N LYS A 177 -12.25 3.88 7.04
CA LYS A 177 -12.97 5.13 6.81
C LYS A 177 -12.06 6.27 7.23
N ASP A 178 -11.82 7.21 6.34
CA ASP A 178 -11.34 8.53 6.73
C ASP A 178 -12.35 9.10 7.75
N SER A 179 -11.86 9.47 8.93
CA SER A 179 -12.67 10.05 10.00
C SER A 179 -12.85 11.56 9.85
N THR A 180 -12.41 12.14 8.74
CA THR A 180 -12.55 13.58 8.47
C THR A 180 -14.03 13.94 8.44
N VAL A 181 -14.43 14.82 9.33
CA VAL A 181 -15.78 15.36 9.34
C VAL A 181 -15.92 16.38 8.22
N LEU A 182 -16.63 16.00 7.17
CA LEU A 182 -16.93 16.90 6.07
C LEU A 182 -18.02 17.90 6.47
N PRO A 183 -17.82 19.22 6.30
CA PRO A 183 -18.82 20.22 6.67
C PRO A 183 -20.13 20.09 5.88
N TYR A 184 -20.06 19.61 4.64
CA TYR A 184 -21.20 19.41 3.74
C TYR A 184 -21.15 18.00 3.16
N SER A 185 -21.48 16.98 3.96
CA SER A 185 -21.46 15.58 3.51
C SER A 185 -22.63 15.30 2.57
N PHE A 186 -22.35 14.55 1.48
CA PHE A 186 -23.33 14.05 0.52
C PHE A 186 -22.86 12.72 -0.06
N ASN A 187 -23.79 11.88 -0.48
CA ASN A 187 -23.51 10.57 -1.08
C ASN A 187 -24.11 10.44 -2.48
N THR A 188 -24.99 11.34 -2.86
CA THR A 188 -25.66 11.37 -4.17
C THR A 188 -25.64 12.77 -4.77
N GLY A 189 -25.85 12.85 -6.09
CA GLY A 189 -26.00 14.15 -6.75
C GLY A 189 -27.18 14.98 -6.21
N ASP A 190 -28.27 14.33 -5.87
CA ASP A 190 -29.44 15.00 -5.29
C ASP A 190 -29.13 15.58 -3.91
N GLU A 191 -28.43 14.82 -3.06
CA GLU A 191 -27.97 15.32 -1.75
C GLU A 191 -27.00 16.50 -1.89
N LEU A 192 -26.09 16.47 -2.89
CA LEU A 192 -25.20 17.59 -3.19
C LEU A 192 -26.01 18.85 -3.56
N LEU A 193 -27.00 18.72 -4.44
CA LEU A 193 -27.90 19.84 -4.82
C LEU A 193 -28.73 20.35 -3.64
N GLU A 194 -29.15 19.45 -2.75
CA GLU A 194 -29.82 19.82 -1.52
C GLU A 194 -28.91 20.62 -0.56
N GLN A 195 -27.64 20.20 -0.41
CA GLN A 195 -26.64 20.97 0.35
C GLN A 195 -26.43 22.36 -0.25
N CYS A 196 -26.33 22.46 -1.57
CA CYS A 196 -26.23 23.74 -2.28
C CYS A 196 -27.40 24.64 -1.95
N SER A 197 -28.63 24.12 -2.04
CA SER A 197 -29.85 24.88 -1.81
C SER A 197 -30.01 25.33 -0.35
N ARG A 198 -29.70 24.44 0.61
CA ARG A 198 -29.78 24.71 2.03
C ARG A 198 -28.81 25.80 2.51
N ASN A 199 -27.64 25.86 1.89
CA ASN A 199 -26.56 26.76 2.31
C ASN A 199 -26.40 27.97 1.38
N ASP A 200 -27.25 28.11 0.37
CA ASP A 200 -27.17 29.16 -0.67
C ASP A 200 -25.79 29.19 -1.35
N MET A 201 -25.28 28.00 -1.67
CA MET A 201 -23.94 27.78 -2.25
C MET A 201 -24.02 27.11 -3.63
N ARG A 202 -23.06 27.43 -4.47
CA ARG A 202 -22.84 26.69 -5.73
C ARG A 202 -22.05 25.42 -5.43
N ILE A 203 -22.15 24.40 -6.31
CA ILE A 203 -21.40 23.13 -6.21
C ILE A 203 -19.89 23.38 -5.96
N ALA A 204 -19.32 24.40 -6.63
CA ALA A 204 -17.89 24.71 -6.46
C ALA A 204 -17.53 25.39 -5.11
N GLN A 205 -18.51 25.60 -4.23
CA GLN A 205 -18.33 26.22 -2.90
C GLN A 205 -18.60 25.22 -1.77
N ILE A 206 -19.25 24.07 -2.08
CA ILE A 206 -19.39 22.91 -1.22
C ILE A 206 -18.09 22.12 -1.20
#